data_9e9ebd9d73810a8295833158bcfcf4a0
#
_entry.id   9e9ebd9d73810a8295833158bcfcf4a0
#
_cell.length_a   1.000
_cell.length_b   1.000
_cell.length_c   1.000
_cell.angle_alpha   90.00
_cell.angle_beta   90.00
_cell.angle_gamma   90.00
#
_symmetry.space_group_name_H-M   'P 1'
#
loop_
_entity.id
_entity.type
_entity.pdbx_description
1 polymer ?
#
loop_
_entity_poly.entity_id
_entity_poly.type
_entity_poly.pdbx_seq_one_letter_code
_entity_poly.pdbx_strand_id
1 'polypeptide(L)'
;MARLTNAVAVIALLVASPTPLVLAHEGHEHFSAGEPGDPKKPARVVNVSMQEHGKKMSYEPARIEIHKGDQIRFVISNDGVFNHEFMLATVVENRKHGELMKKYPDMEHEDPNAVTVAPYAVSELLWKFTKAGEFEFACLIPGHYEAGMHGRIIVK
;
A
#
# COMPACT_ATOMS: atom_id res chain seq x y z
N MET A 1 -38.27 -25.60 -71.85
CA MET A 1 -37.22 -24.63 -71.53
C MET A 1 -37.01 -24.65 -70.02
N ALA A 2 -36.03 -25.37 -69.57
CA ALA A 2 -35.72 -25.51 -68.14
C ALA A 2 -34.57 -24.52 -67.81
N ARG A 3 -34.78 -23.62 -66.85
CA ARG A 3 -33.75 -22.71 -66.37
C ARG A 3 -33.06 -23.39 -65.18
N LEU A 4 -31.75 -23.70 -65.31
CA LEU A 4 -30.89 -24.10 -64.22
C LEU A 4 -30.51 -22.82 -63.44
N THR A 5 -30.82 -22.78 -62.19
CA THR A 5 -30.32 -21.77 -61.25
C THR A 5 -29.10 -22.34 -60.50
N ASN A 6 -27.92 -21.78 -60.76
CA ASN A 6 -26.68 -22.10 -60.03
C ASN A 6 -26.72 -21.43 -58.66
N ALA A 7 -26.74 -22.21 -57.61
CA ALA A 7 -26.53 -21.73 -56.27
C ALA A 7 -25.02 -21.72 -55.95
N VAL A 8 -24.48 -20.55 -55.71
CA VAL A 8 -23.11 -20.36 -55.23
C VAL A 8 -23.10 -20.44 -53.70
N ALA A 9 -22.50 -21.49 -53.18
CA ALA A 9 -22.28 -21.61 -51.74
C ALA A 9 -21.03 -20.79 -51.32
N VAL A 10 -21.23 -19.73 -50.58
CA VAL A 10 -20.14 -18.97 -49.94
C VAL A 10 -19.76 -19.65 -48.61
N ILE A 11 -18.59 -20.28 -48.59
CA ILE A 11 -17.99 -20.84 -47.37
C ILE A 11 -17.27 -19.71 -46.67
N ALA A 12 -17.83 -19.25 -45.56
CA ALA A 12 -17.16 -18.29 -44.66
C ALA A 12 -16.13 -19.04 -43.80
N LEU A 13 -14.87 -18.78 -44.05
CA LEU A 13 -13.75 -19.31 -43.24
C LEU A 13 -13.64 -18.45 -41.95
N LEU A 14 -14.06 -19.02 -40.83
CA LEU A 14 -13.83 -18.43 -39.52
C LEU A 14 -12.37 -18.57 -39.11
N VAL A 15 -11.60 -17.51 -39.25
CA VAL A 15 -10.22 -17.44 -38.72
C VAL A 15 -10.31 -17.13 -37.23
N ALA A 16 -10.11 -18.16 -36.40
CA ALA A 16 -9.95 -18.01 -34.96
C ALA A 16 -8.56 -17.39 -34.67
N SER A 17 -8.50 -16.12 -34.32
CA SER A 17 -7.29 -15.47 -33.86
C SER A 17 -6.95 -16.00 -32.46
N PRO A 18 -5.71 -16.49 -32.20
CA PRO A 18 -5.29 -16.87 -30.85
C PRO A 18 -5.17 -15.58 -30.02
N THR A 19 -6.01 -15.43 -28.99
CA THR A 19 -5.83 -14.41 -27.96
C THR A 19 -4.57 -14.78 -27.17
N PRO A 20 -3.58 -13.86 -27.03
CA PRO A 20 -2.46 -14.12 -26.16
C PRO A 20 -2.97 -14.21 -24.71
N LEU A 21 -2.69 -15.36 -24.05
CA LEU A 21 -2.79 -15.44 -22.59
C LEU A 21 -1.74 -14.49 -22.03
N VAL A 22 -2.20 -13.34 -21.56
CA VAL A 22 -1.39 -12.50 -20.68
C VAL A 22 -1.31 -13.24 -19.35
N LEU A 23 -0.20 -13.95 -19.12
CA LEU A 23 0.17 -14.38 -17.77
C LEU A 23 0.36 -13.09 -16.97
N ALA A 24 -0.64 -12.74 -16.15
CA ALA A 24 -0.45 -11.80 -15.06
C ALA A 24 0.62 -12.44 -14.16
N HIS A 25 1.84 -11.93 -14.20
CA HIS A 25 2.80 -12.15 -13.13
C HIS A 25 2.16 -11.52 -11.88
N GLU A 26 1.57 -12.37 -11.04
CA GLU A 26 1.37 -12.04 -9.63
C GLU A 26 2.78 -11.95 -9.02
N GLY A 27 3.43 -10.82 -9.22
CA GLY A 27 4.60 -10.44 -8.45
C GLY A 27 4.11 -10.26 -7.02
N HIS A 28 4.31 -11.27 -6.17
CA HIS A 28 4.21 -11.09 -4.73
C HIS A 28 5.31 -10.10 -4.34
N GLU A 29 4.96 -8.82 -4.27
CA GLU A 29 5.84 -7.81 -3.71
C GLU A 29 6.15 -8.24 -2.27
N HIS A 30 7.40 -8.53 -2.03
CA HIS A 30 7.89 -9.04 -0.75
C HIS A 30 8.14 -7.85 0.18
N PHE A 31 7.14 -7.47 0.97
CA PHE A 31 7.31 -6.46 2.02
C PHE A 31 8.10 -7.04 3.20
N SER A 32 9.04 -6.27 3.71
CA SER A 32 9.88 -6.70 4.84
C SER A 32 9.07 -6.91 6.12
N ALA A 33 8.08 -6.05 6.38
CA ALA A 33 7.25 -6.07 7.59
C ALA A 33 6.13 -7.12 7.57
N GLY A 34 5.88 -7.81 6.46
CA GLY A 34 4.80 -8.80 6.36
C GLY A 34 4.04 -8.74 5.05
N GLU A 35 2.73 -8.76 5.12
CA GLU A 35 1.84 -8.82 3.96
C GLU A 35 0.53 -8.06 4.23
N PRO A 36 -0.21 -7.62 3.18
CA PRO A 36 -1.55 -7.10 3.33
C PRO A 36 -2.45 -8.08 4.09
N GLY A 37 -3.27 -7.56 5.00
CA GLY A 37 -4.16 -8.38 5.81
C GLY A 37 -5.38 -8.89 5.04
N ASP A 38 -5.97 -9.97 5.54
CA ASP A 38 -7.20 -10.54 5.00
C ASP A 38 -8.43 -9.89 5.69
N PRO A 39 -9.27 -9.13 4.98
CA PRO A 39 -10.41 -8.43 5.58
C PRO A 39 -11.48 -9.37 6.14
N LYS A 40 -11.44 -10.67 5.79
CA LYS A 40 -12.35 -11.70 6.30
C LYS A 40 -11.88 -12.30 7.63
N LYS A 41 -10.67 -11.98 8.09
CA LYS A 41 -10.10 -12.48 9.34
C LYS A 41 -10.15 -11.43 10.44
N PRO A 42 -10.24 -11.85 11.71
CA PRO A 42 -10.14 -10.94 12.85
C PRO A 42 -8.81 -10.16 12.83
N ALA A 43 -8.87 -8.90 13.26
CA ALA A 43 -7.70 -8.05 13.41
C ALA A 43 -7.75 -7.31 14.75
N ARG A 44 -6.60 -7.16 15.40
CA ARG A 44 -6.46 -6.26 16.54
C ARG A 44 -6.42 -4.83 16.04
N VAL A 45 -7.27 -3.96 16.61
CA VAL A 45 -7.28 -2.54 16.25
C VAL A 45 -6.18 -1.83 17.04
N VAL A 46 -5.44 -0.98 16.32
CA VAL A 46 -4.46 -0.05 16.87
C VAL A 46 -4.77 1.33 16.33
N ASN A 47 -5.14 2.26 17.21
CA ASN A 47 -5.35 3.66 16.84
C ASN A 47 -4.00 4.38 16.83
N VAL A 48 -3.75 5.17 15.78
CA VAL A 48 -2.57 6.03 15.64
C VAL A 48 -3.04 7.41 15.25
N SER A 49 -2.62 8.45 15.97
CA SER A 49 -2.85 9.83 15.56
C SER A 49 -1.58 10.45 14.97
N MET A 50 -1.76 11.28 13.96
CA MET A 50 -0.76 12.12 13.33
C MET A 50 -0.92 13.53 13.85
N GLN A 51 0.13 14.11 14.44
CA GLN A 51 0.06 15.36 15.17
C GLN A 51 1.13 16.36 14.71
N GLU A 52 0.76 17.63 14.73
CA GLU A 52 1.62 18.76 14.42
C GLU A 52 1.75 19.67 15.62
N HIS A 53 3.00 19.93 16.05
CA HIS A 53 3.32 20.81 17.17
C HIS A 53 4.36 21.86 16.74
N GLY A 54 3.90 22.90 16.08
CA GLY A 54 4.75 23.91 15.48
C GLY A 54 5.57 23.33 14.33
N LYS A 55 6.89 23.22 14.50
CA LYS A 55 7.79 22.61 13.50
C LYS A 55 8.02 21.10 13.71
N LYS A 56 7.45 20.54 14.77
CA LYS A 56 7.57 19.10 15.06
C LYS A 56 6.33 18.38 14.58
N MET A 57 6.54 17.18 14.06
CA MET A 57 5.49 16.27 13.64
C MET A 57 5.70 14.90 14.30
N SER A 58 4.62 14.22 14.66
CA SER A 58 4.72 12.96 15.40
C SER A 58 3.54 12.03 15.15
N TYR A 59 3.75 10.76 15.45
CA TYR A 59 2.69 9.79 15.65
C TYR A 59 2.49 9.51 17.13
N GLU A 60 1.26 9.26 17.53
CA GLU A 60 0.93 8.80 18.88
C GLU A 60 0.03 7.56 18.78
N PRO A 61 0.45 6.40 19.32
CA PRO A 61 1.75 6.16 19.96
C PRO A 61 2.91 6.09 18.96
N ALA A 62 4.10 6.53 19.36
CA ALA A 62 5.33 6.43 18.58
C ALA A 62 6.01 5.04 18.66
N ARG A 63 5.51 4.15 19.54
CA ARG A 63 5.99 2.76 19.70
C ARG A 63 4.84 1.80 19.88
N ILE A 64 4.84 0.74 19.09
CA ILE A 64 3.79 -0.30 19.09
C ILE A 64 4.46 -1.67 19.24
N GLU A 65 3.92 -2.53 20.13
CA GLU A 65 4.36 -3.91 20.28
C GLU A 65 3.30 -4.88 19.74
N ILE A 66 3.76 -5.85 18.96
CA ILE A 66 2.95 -6.78 18.19
C ILE A 66 3.55 -8.17 18.29
N HIS A 67 2.75 -9.23 18.22
CA HIS A 67 3.26 -10.59 18.11
C HIS A 67 3.33 -11.04 16.65
N LYS A 68 4.35 -11.82 16.34
CA LYS A 68 4.45 -12.46 15.03
C LYS A 68 3.20 -13.29 14.73
N GLY A 69 2.61 -13.06 13.56
CA GLY A 69 1.36 -13.69 13.12
C GLY A 69 0.13 -12.84 13.36
N ASP A 70 0.22 -11.78 14.19
CA ASP A 70 -0.89 -10.87 14.41
C ASP A 70 -1.29 -10.15 13.11
N GLN A 71 -2.60 -10.01 12.92
CA GLN A 71 -3.18 -9.11 11.95
C GLN A 71 -3.66 -7.85 12.67
N ILE A 72 -3.19 -6.69 12.21
CA ILE A 72 -3.44 -5.38 12.80
C ILE A 72 -4.26 -4.54 11.83
N ARG A 73 -5.32 -3.94 12.34
CA ARG A 73 -6.03 -2.84 11.69
C ARG A 73 -5.56 -1.54 12.32
N PHE A 74 -4.67 -0.85 11.65
CA PHE A 74 -4.33 0.51 12.04
C PHE A 74 -5.48 1.43 11.64
N VAL A 75 -6.01 2.17 12.60
CA VAL A 75 -6.98 3.27 12.37
C VAL A 75 -6.19 4.55 12.61
N ILE A 76 -5.94 5.29 11.55
CA ILE A 76 -4.98 6.38 11.52
C ILE A 76 -5.74 7.68 11.34
N SER A 77 -5.74 8.54 12.36
CA SER A 77 -6.30 9.89 12.31
C SER A 77 -5.22 10.92 12.01
N ASN A 78 -5.52 11.86 11.16
CA ASN A 78 -4.69 13.05 10.94
C ASN A 78 -5.32 14.23 11.66
N ASP A 79 -4.73 14.64 12.78
CA ASP A 79 -5.21 15.75 13.62
C ASP A 79 -4.58 17.09 13.18
N GLY A 80 -3.77 17.08 12.11
CA GLY A 80 -3.05 18.22 11.56
C GLY A 80 -3.70 18.86 10.33
N VAL A 81 -3.02 19.88 9.79
CA VAL A 81 -3.48 20.67 8.64
C VAL A 81 -2.79 20.30 7.32
N PHE A 82 -1.76 19.44 7.36
CA PHE A 82 -1.07 18.93 6.18
C PHE A 82 -1.53 17.51 5.84
N ASN A 83 -1.32 17.09 4.59
CA ASN A 83 -1.37 15.67 4.26
C ASN A 83 -0.23 14.95 4.96
N HIS A 84 -0.51 13.78 5.49
CA HIS A 84 0.49 12.90 6.08
C HIS A 84 0.38 11.50 5.49
N GLU A 85 1.48 10.75 5.58
CA GLU A 85 1.55 9.38 5.13
C GLU A 85 1.86 8.46 6.33
N PHE A 86 1.34 7.24 6.31
CA PHE A 86 1.76 6.16 7.19
C PHE A 86 2.34 5.05 6.31
N MET A 87 3.66 5.02 6.17
CA MET A 87 4.40 4.03 5.40
C MET A 87 5.06 3.04 6.34
N LEU A 88 4.76 1.73 6.19
CA LEU A 88 5.26 0.66 7.05
C LEU A 88 6.35 -0.15 6.34
N ALA A 89 7.59 -0.07 6.83
CA ALA A 89 8.71 -0.81 6.27
C ALA A 89 9.86 -0.98 7.30
N THR A 90 11.05 -1.37 6.87
CA THR A 90 12.26 -1.20 7.68
C THR A 90 12.78 0.23 7.59
N VAL A 91 13.58 0.66 8.57
CA VAL A 91 14.26 1.97 8.55
C VAL A 91 15.07 2.18 7.25
N VAL A 92 15.69 1.10 6.76
CA VAL A 92 16.51 1.15 5.53
C VAL A 92 15.66 1.39 4.29
N GLU A 93 14.52 0.70 4.19
CA GLU A 93 13.59 0.86 3.08
C GLU A 93 12.91 2.22 3.10
N ASN A 94 12.43 2.68 4.27
CA ASN A 94 11.85 4.01 4.42
C ASN A 94 12.85 5.12 4.03
N ARG A 95 14.11 5.00 4.45
CA ARG A 95 15.15 5.94 4.05
C ARG A 95 15.32 5.96 2.53
N LYS A 96 15.44 4.79 1.90
CA LYS A 96 15.60 4.68 0.45
C LYS A 96 14.41 5.26 -0.29
N HIS A 97 13.19 4.97 0.18
CA HIS A 97 11.96 5.51 -0.40
C HIS A 97 11.89 7.04 -0.21
N GLY A 98 12.20 7.56 0.97
CA GLY A 98 12.27 9.00 1.23
C GLY A 98 13.25 9.75 0.33
N GLU A 99 14.38 9.15 -0.03
CA GLU A 99 15.30 9.75 -1.00
C GLU A 99 14.71 9.80 -2.43
N LEU A 100 13.90 8.81 -2.80
CA LEU A 100 13.16 8.83 -4.07
C LEU A 100 12.07 9.92 -4.05
N MET A 101 11.33 10.07 -2.96
CA MET A 101 10.31 11.11 -2.80
C MET A 101 10.91 12.52 -2.86
N LYS A 102 12.10 12.74 -2.29
CA LYS A 102 12.82 14.02 -2.44
C LYS A 102 13.16 14.32 -3.89
N LYS A 103 13.51 13.29 -4.67
CA LYS A 103 13.90 13.43 -6.08
C LYS A 103 12.70 13.58 -7.00
N TYR A 104 11.58 12.95 -6.67
CA TYR A 104 10.35 12.89 -7.46
C TYR A 104 9.13 13.17 -6.57
N PRO A 105 8.95 14.41 -6.09
CA PRO A 105 7.93 14.73 -5.08
C PRO A 105 6.49 14.55 -5.57
N ASP A 106 6.27 14.58 -6.88
CA ASP A 106 4.95 14.41 -7.49
C ASP A 106 4.69 12.97 -7.97
N MET A 107 5.55 12.02 -7.57
CA MET A 107 5.35 10.62 -7.94
C MET A 107 4.20 10.03 -7.14
N GLU A 108 3.10 9.76 -7.82
CA GLU A 108 1.98 9.02 -7.26
C GLU A 108 2.27 7.52 -7.31
N HIS A 109 2.08 6.85 -6.19
CA HIS A 109 2.16 5.39 -6.08
C HIS A 109 1.17 4.89 -5.02
N GLU A 110 0.60 3.72 -5.26
CA GLU A 110 -0.28 3.02 -4.31
C GLU A 110 0.48 1.81 -3.75
N ASP A 111 1.20 2.04 -2.65
CA ASP A 111 1.90 0.96 -1.96
C ASP A 111 0.97 0.28 -0.96
N PRO A 112 0.81 -1.06 -1.02
CA PRO A 112 -0.06 -1.80 -0.10
C PRO A 112 0.29 -1.64 1.38
N ASN A 113 1.51 -1.24 1.71
CA ASN A 113 2.02 -0.99 3.06
C ASN A 113 2.00 0.50 3.45
N ALA A 114 1.32 1.34 2.67
CA ALA A 114 1.21 2.77 2.92
C ALA A 114 -0.23 3.29 2.80
N VAL A 115 -0.51 4.40 3.44
CA VAL A 115 -1.74 5.16 3.27
C VAL A 115 -1.50 6.64 3.51
N THR A 116 -2.01 7.47 2.60
CA THR A 116 -2.02 8.93 2.78
C THR A 116 -3.32 9.35 3.47
N VAL A 117 -3.21 10.22 4.48
CA VAL A 117 -4.33 10.71 5.27
C VAL A 117 -4.42 12.23 5.13
N ALA A 118 -5.51 12.70 4.53
CA ALA A 118 -5.79 14.12 4.38
C ALA A 118 -5.99 14.81 5.74
N PRO A 119 -5.85 16.14 5.82
CA PRO A 119 -6.12 16.91 7.03
C PRO A 119 -7.49 16.57 7.65
N TYR A 120 -7.50 16.33 8.97
CA TYR A 120 -8.70 16.00 9.75
C TYR A 120 -9.45 14.75 9.29
N ALA A 121 -8.82 13.91 8.48
CA ALA A 121 -9.38 12.64 8.01
C ALA A 121 -8.91 11.45 8.84
N VAL A 122 -9.56 10.31 8.61
CA VAL A 122 -9.18 9.01 9.16
C VAL A 122 -9.05 8.02 7.99
N SER A 123 -8.02 7.21 8.03
CA SER A 123 -7.81 6.12 7.08
C SER A 123 -7.44 4.83 7.81
N GLU A 124 -7.47 3.71 7.10
CA GLU A 124 -7.14 2.40 7.68
C GLU A 124 -6.05 1.70 6.85
N LEU A 125 -5.16 1.01 7.55
CA LEU A 125 -4.23 0.06 6.96
C LEU A 125 -4.41 -1.29 7.65
N LEU A 126 -4.74 -2.33 6.89
CA LEU A 126 -4.84 -3.70 7.39
C LEU A 126 -3.59 -4.48 7.02
N TRP A 127 -2.83 -4.90 8.04
CA TRP A 127 -1.53 -5.52 7.84
C TRP A 127 -1.33 -6.76 8.71
N LYS A 128 -0.70 -7.81 8.16
CA LYS A 128 -0.35 -9.01 8.88
C LYS A 128 1.17 -9.11 9.02
N PHE A 129 1.64 -9.16 10.28
CA PHE A 129 3.06 -9.26 10.60
C PHE A 129 3.53 -10.71 10.57
N THR A 130 4.25 -11.10 9.52
CA THR A 130 4.70 -12.48 9.29
C THR A 130 6.10 -12.76 9.81
N LYS A 131 6.85 -11.70 10.19
CA LYS A 131 8.24 -11.81 10.65
C LYS A 131 8.42 -11.07 11.97
N ALA A 132 9.18 -11.67 12.89
CA ALA A 132 9.67 -10.97 14.08
C ALA A 132 10.78 -9.99 13.69
N GLY A 133 10.89 -8.90 14.43
CA GLY A 133 11.90 -7.87 14.17
C GLY A 133 11.45 -6.48 14.57
N GLU A 134 12.27 -5.50 14.21
CA GLU A 134 11.97 -4.09 14.40
C GLU A 134 11.67 -3.45 13.04
N PHE A 135 10.53 -2.80 12.96
CA PHE A 135 10.04 -2.08 11.77
C PHE A 135 9.75 -0.63 12.15
N GLU A 136 9.56 0.18 11.14
CA GLU A 136 9.28 1.60 11.26
C GLU A 136 7.98 1.94 10.52
N PHE A 137 7.20 2.85 11.08
CA PHE A 137 6.21 3.59 10.30
C PHE A 137 6.65 5.04 10.22
N ALA A 138 6.51 5.66 9.06
CA ALA A 138 7.05 6.98 8.80
C ALA A 138 6.20 7.77 7.79
N CYS A 139 6.25 9.08 7.88
CA CYS A 139 5.80 9.98 6.84
C CYS A 139 7.00 10.36 5.98
N LEU A 140 6.97 9.99 4.70
CA LEU A 140 8.09 10.21 3.78
C LEU A 140 7.86 11.41 2.84
N ILE A 141 6.79 12.17 3.07
CA ILE A 141 6.62 13.49 2.47
C ILE A 141 7.83 14.35 2.84
N PRO A 142 8.50 15.02 1.88
CA PRO A 142 9.72 15.77 2.13
C PRO A 142 9.62 16.74 3.30
N GLY A 143 10.54 16.62 4.26
CA GLY A 143 10.61 17.44 5.47
C GLY A 143 9.85 16.87 6.70
N HIS A 144 8.88 15.97 6.51
CA HIS A 144 8.08 15.44 7.63
C HIS A 144 8.86 14.44 8.49
N TYR A 145 9.65 13.57 7.87
CA TYR A 145 10.53 12.65 8.59
C TYR A 145 11.53 13.41 9.47
N GLU A 146 12.16 14.43 8.91
CA GLU A 146 13.12 15.30 9.61
C GLU A 146 12.45 16.13 10.74
N ALA A 147 11.16 16.41 10.61
CA ALA A 147 10.36 17.05 11.67
C ALA A 147 10.04 16.08 12.83
N GLY A 148 10.39 14.79 12.72
CA GLY A 148 10.20 13.77 13.75
C GLY A 148 9.04 12.79 13.47
N MET A 149 8.45 12.81 12.28
CA MET A 149 7.26 12.01 11.95
C MET A 149 7.63 10.57 11.59
N HIS A 150 8.07 9.83 12.59
CA HIS A 150 8.33 8.39 12.50
C HIS A 150 8.12 7.69 13.86
N GLY A 151 7.85 6.40 13.83
CA GLY A 151 7.66 5.57 15.02
C GLY A 151 8.11 4.13 14.75
N ARG A 152 8.07 3.29 15.80
CA ARG A 152 8.61 1.93 15.75
C ARG A 152 7.55 0.89 16.03
N ILE A 153 7.65 -0.24 15.34
CA ILE A 153 6.91 -1.47 15.62
C ILE A 153 7.91 -2.56 16.00
N ILE A 154 7.70 -3.14 17.17
CA ILE A 154 8.48 -4.28 17.67
C ILE A 154 7.60 -5.53 17.56
N VAL A 155 7.98 -6.43 16.67
CA VAL A 155 7.30 -7.71 16.47
C VAL A 155 8.10 -8.81 17.20
N LYS A 156 7.47 -9.43 18.20
CA LYS A 156 8.04 -10.49 19.06
C LYS A 156 7.54 -11.88 18.66
#